data_3d86ee4eb638a90329468e5c07fe17d1
#
_entry.id   3d86ee4eb638a90329468e5c07fe17d1
#
_cell.length_a   1.000
_cell.length_b   1.000
_cell.length_c   1.000
_cell.angle_alpha   90.00
_cell.angle_beta   90.00
_cell.angle_gamma   90.00
#
_symmetry.space_group_name_H-M   'P 1'
#
loop_
_entity.id
_entity.type
_entity.pdbx_description
1 polymer ?
#
loop_
_entity_poly.entity_id
_entity_poly.type
_entity_poly.pdbx_seq_one_letter_code
_entity_poly.pdbx_strand_id
1 'polypeptide(L)'
;MTKRIVIGACMMALAASSMFAAKNKGGKVLNIYVWNDEFPARFNDFYKSKNPKALQGVTVNFIQTPNQNNAYQDKLDEALLNQANAKADDKIDLFCIEADYALKYVDTTYTLDVMKDIGLKAKDVANQYQYTKDIVTDSKGKLKGVSWQSTPGGFVYRRSYAKEVLGTDDPAKVQAMISDWDKFDAVAAKMKEAGYFMLSGYDDAFRAFQDNVKSPWVKGNKITIDPQINRWIEQTKTYSDKGYNNKASLWSAESTQGMMKDGKVFGYFAVGWFYDFCMPHGEGSAEGDWAFCEGPQGFSWGGTWICGAAGSDNVDIIKDIMYTLTCDTNTLKDICVKAGDCINSAAAMQELSKDGYKNAFLGNQDPLPIYLKNGASISKKTMTKYDQGCNEKIQAAMKDYFEGKVDLDTAWDNFYTSVIELYPNLKR
;
A
#
# COMPACT_ATOMS: atom_id res chain seq x y z
N MET A 1 -18.28 9.58 26.82
CA MET A 1 -16.86 9.83 27.09
C MET A 1 -16.12 8.51 26.87
N THR A 2 -15.71 8.26 25.66
CA THR A 2 -15.03 7.02 25.25
C THR A 2 -13.55 7.20 25.55
N LYS A 3 -13.02 6.44 26.48
CA LYS A 3 -11.59 6.46 26.79
C LYS A 3 -10.82 5.85 25.61
N ARG A 4 -10.13 6.68 24.84
CA ARG A 4 -9.12 6.24 23.88
C ARG A 4 -7.96 5.65 24.66
N ILE A 5 -7.68 4.35 24.44
CA ILE A 5 -6.51 3.70 24.99
C ILE A 5 -5.34 4.08 24.10
N VAL A 6 -4.54 5.02 24.55
CA VAL A 6 -3.22 5.28 23.99
C VAL A 6 -2.33 4.14 24.47
N ILE A 7 -1.86 3.26 23.56
CA ILE A 7 -0.85 2.26 23.89
C ILE A 7 0.49 2.99 24.06
N GLY A 8 0.66 3.57 25.24
CA GLY A 8 1.96 3.97 25.73
C GLY A 8 2.73 2.73 26.14
N ALA A 9 3.96 2.61 25.68
CA ALA A 9 4.87 1.52 26.00
C ALA A 9 5.07 1.42 27.54
N CYS A 10 4.32 0.57 28.21
CA CYS A 10 4.68 0.04 29.53
C CYS A 10 5.42 -1.26 29.32
N MET A 11 6.73 -1.23 29.53
CA MET A 11 7.53 -2.44 29.73
C MET A 11 7.05 -3.14 31.01
N MET A 12 6.35 -4.25 30.86
CA MET A 12 6.33 -5.30 31.89
C MET A 12 7.01 -6.52 31.30
N ALA A 13 8.21 -6.77 31.79
CA ALA A 13 8.91 -8.04 31.62
C ALA A 13 8.16 -9.11 32.41
N LEU A 14 7.36 -9.92 31.71
CA LEU A 14 6.88 -11.19 32.24
C LEU A 14 7.61 -12.31 31.50
N ALA A 15 8.34 -13.07 32.27
CA ALA A 15 9.01 -14.29 31.86
C ALA A 15 7.98 -15.27 31.29
N ALA A 16 7.90 -15.39 29.95
CA ALA A 16 7.20 -16.45 29.27
C ALA A 16 8.15 -17.65 29.20
N SER A 17 8.05 -18.54 30.17
CA SER A 17 8.61 -19.88 30.10
C SER A 17 8.04 -20.63 28.91
N SER A 18 8.94 -21.24 28.15
CA SER A 18 8.73 -22.16 27.05
C SER A 18 7.63 -23.20 27.36
N MET A 19 6.44 -23.02 26.76
CA MET A 19 5.45 -24.06 26.56
C MET A 19 5.24 -24.30 25.08
N PHE A 20 6.17 -24.93 24.41
CA PHE A 20 5.99 -25.47 23.08
C PHE A 20 6.36 -26.93 23.10
N ALA A 21 5.38 -27.80 23.40
CA ALA A 21 5.32 -29.17 22.93
C ALA A 21 3.96 -29.79 23.29
N ALA A 22 2.94 -29.51 22.52
CA ALA A 22 1.83 -30.42 22.31
C ALA A 22 1.48 -30.34 20.83
N LYS A 23 1.41 -31.47 20.12
CA LYS A 23 0.76 -31.55 18.81
C LYS A 23 -0.69 -31.13 19.04
N ASN A 24 -0.96 -29.86 18.91
CA ASN A 24 -2.33 -29.36 18.94
C ASN A 24 -3.05 -29.91 17.73
N LYS A 25 -4.13 -30.64 17.95
CA LYS A 25 -5.15 -30.80 16.93
C LYS A 25 -5.59 -29.35 16.61
N GLY A 26 -5.28 -28.87 15.41
CA GLY A 26 -5.63 -27.52 14.99
C GLY A 26 -7.10 -27.24 15.22
N GLY A 27 -7.48 -25.99 15.41
CA GLY A 27 -8.85 -25.54 15.52
C GLY A 27 -9.67 -25.94 14.28
N LYS A 28 -10.98 -25.94 14.42
CA LYS A 28 -11.90 -26.23 13.30
C LYS A 28 -12.27 -24.96 12.52
N VAL A 29 -11.87 -23.82 13.02
CA VAL A 29 -12.12 -22.50 12.41
C VAL A 29 -10.79 -21.81 12.15
N LEU A 30 -10.64 -21.28 10.94
CA LEU A 30 -9.54 -20.43 10.54
C LEU A 30 -10.06 -18.99 10.45
N ASN A 31 -9.76 -18.16 11.44
CA ASN A 31 -10.21 -16.78 11.51
C ASN A 31 -9.17 -15.85 10.86
N ILE A 32 -9.59 -15.13 9.84
CA ILE A 32 -8.76 -14.23 9.02
C ILE A 32 -9.31 -12.81 9.08
N TYR A 33 -8.54 -11.88 9.62
CA TYR A 33 -8.90 -10.47 9.72
C TYR A 33 -8.47 -9.69 8.49
N VAL A 34 -9.42 -9.00 7.85
CA VAL A 34 -9.23 -8.24 6.62
C VAL A 34 -10.02 -6.93 6.64
N TRP A 35 -9.62 -5.94 5.81
CA TRP A 35 -10.36 -4.67 5.72
C TRP A 35 -11.20 -4.53 4.44
N ASN A 36 -10.98 -5.39 3.44
CA ASN A 36 -11.69 -5.40 2.17
C ASN A 36 -11.76 -6.82 1.58
N ASP A 37 -12.27 -6.93 0.36
CA ASP A 37 -12.45 -8.22 -0.33
C ASP A 37 -11.22 -8.69 -1.10
N GLU A 38 -10.12 -7.94 -1.14
CA GLU A 38 -8.93 -8.28 -1.93
C GLU A 38 -8.31 -9.61 -1.51
N PHE A 39 -7.91 -9.74 -0.24
CA PHE A 39 -7.34 -10.99 0.25
C PHE A 39 -8.33 -12.17 0.21
N PRO A 40 -9.61 -12.04 0.60
CA PRO A 40 -10.62 -13.07 0.41
C PRO A 40 -10.71 -13.58 -1.04
N ALA A 41 -10.67 -12.70 -2.04
CA ALA A 41 -10.66 -13.08 -3.44
C ALA A 41 -9.40 -13.88 -3.79
N ARG A 42 -8.19 -13.38 -3.43
CA ARG A 42 -6.93 -14.09 -3.68
C ARG A 42 -6.89 -15.45 -3.00
N PHE A 43 -7.38 -15.54 -1.76
CA PHE A 43 -7.49 -16.80 -1.04
C PHE A 43 -8.43 -17.79 -1.73
N ASN A 44 -9.62 -17.37 -2.11
CA ASN A 44 -10.62 -18.26 -2.74
C ASN A 44 -10.16 -18.73 -4.13
N ASP A 45 -9.65 -17.81 -4.96
CA ASP A 45 -9.35 -18.09 -6.36
C ASP A 45 -8.03 -18.83 -6.54
N PHE A 46 -7.03 -18.56 -5.69
CA PHE A 46 -5.66 -19.06 -5.92
C PHE A 46 -5.14 -20.01 -4.83
N TYR A 47 -5.74 -20.03 -3.64
CA TYR A 47 -5.38 -20.98 -2.59
C TYR A 47 -6.43 -22.09 -2.42
N LYS A 48 -7.66 -21.74 -2.05
CA LYS A 48 -8.72 -22.73 -1.76
C LYS A 48 -9.02 -23.62 -2.94
N SER A 49 -9.07 -23.07 -4.14
CA SER A 49 -9.31 -23.83 -5.38
C SER A 49 -8.21 -24.85 -5.69
N LYS A 50 -6.96 -24.54 -5.32
CA LYS A 50 -5.78 -25.40 -5.56
C LYS A 50 -5.50 -26.39 -4.42
N ASN A 51 -5.89 -26.08 -3.18
CA ASN A 51 -5.57 -26.82 -1.97
C ASN A 51 -6.80 -27.29 -1.18
N PRO A 52 -7.81 -27.94 -1.79
CA PRO A 52 -9.06 -28.30 -1.11
C PRO A 52 -8.84 -29.27 0.07
N LYS A 53 -7.76 -30.05 0.05
CA LYS A 53 -7.43 -31.01 1.13
C LYS A 53 -6.87 -30.31 2.35
N ALA A 54 -6.16 -29.18 2.19
CA ALA A 54 -5.57 -28.44 3.30
C ALA A 54 -6.64 -27.86 4.25
N LEU A 55 -7.84 -27.59 3.72
CA LEU A 55 -8.97 -27.03 4.46
C LEU A 55 -10.04 -28.08 4.82
N GLN A 56 -9.71 -29.38 4.69
CA GLN A 56 -10.68 -30.42 5.01
C GLN A 56 -11.03 -30.43 6.49
N GLY A 57 -12.31 -30.19 6.80
CA GLY A 57 -12.82 -30.12 8.18
C GLY A 57 -12.51 -28.79 8.91
N VAL A 58 -12.02 -27.80 8.18
CA VAL A 58 -11.80 -26.45 8.69
C VAL A 58 -12.77 -25.47 8.04
N THR A 59 -13.45 -24.67 8.87
CA THR A 59 -14.28 -23.55 8.42
C THR A 59 -13.41 -22.31 8.30
N VAL A 60 -13.38 -21.68 7.12
CA VAL A 60 -12.70 -20.39 6.93
C VAL A 60 -13.66 -19.26 7.24
N ASN A 61 -13.27 -18.37 8.12
CA ASN A 61 -14.05 -17.22 8.56
C ASN A 61 -13.29 -15.93 8.30
N PHE A 62 -13.74 -15.10 7.34
CA PHE A 62 -13.20 -13.76 7.10
C PHE A 62 -13.93 -12.76 7.98
N ILE A 63 -13.18 -12.11 8.87
CA ILE A 63 -13.66 -11.06 9.76
C ILE A 63 -13.28 -9.72 9.11
N GLN A 64 -14.22 -9.21 8.31
CA GLN A 64 -14.01 -8.00 7.51
C GLN A 64 -14.51 -6.76 8.25
N THR A 65 -13.64 -5.76 8.34
CA THR A 65 -13.96 -4.44 8.91
C THR A 65 -13.33 -3.37 8.03
N PRO A 66 -14.11 -2.53 7.34
CA PRO A 66 -13.56 -1.43 6.53
C PRO A 66 -12.65 -0.51 7.34
N ASN A 67 -11.48 -0.15 6.78
CA ASN A 67 -10.49 0.67 7.49
C ASN A 67 -10.81 2.17 7.39
N GLN A 68 -12.05 2.56 7.72
CA GLN A 68 -12.45 3.96 7.85
C GLN A 68 -12.20 4.43 9.27
N ASN A 69 -11.52 5.56 9.45
CA ASN A 69 -11.19 6.12 10.77
C ASN A 69 -10.47 5.11 11.69
N ASN A 70 -9.61 4.27 11.14
CA ASN A 70 -8.89 3.20 11.83
C ASN A 70 -9.75 2.06 12.42
N ALA A 71 -11.01 1.92 12.00
CA ALA A 71 -11.92 0.92 12.57
C ALA A 71 -11.39 -0.51 12.44
N TYR A 72 -10.74 -0.86 11.32
CA TYR A 72 -10.07 -2.15 11.16
C TYR A 72 -8.96 -2.36 12.19
N GLN A 73 -8.09 -1.37 12.35
CA GLN A 73 -6.96 -1.45 13.29
C GLN A 73 -7.46 -1.55 14.74
N ASP A 74 -8.48 -0.78 15.12
CA ASP A 74 -9.07 -0.83 16.46
C ASP A 74 -9.67 -2.22 16.76
N LYS A 75 -10.35 -2.83 15.76
CA LYS A 75 -10.92 -4.16 15.88
C LYS A 75 -9.86 -5.26 15.97
N LEU A 76 -8.80 -5.14 15.16
CA LEU A 76 -7.67 -6.06 15.19
C LEU A 76 -6.90 -5.95 16.52
N ASP A 77 -6.68 -4.73 17.04
CA ASP A 77 -6.04 -4.50 18.33
C ASP A 77 -6.82 -5.18 19.47
N GLU A 78 -8.14 -4.99 19.53
CA GLU A 78 -9.01 -5.62 20.51
C GLU A 78 -8.87 -7.15 20.48
N ALA A 79 -8.91 -7.72 19.29
CA ALA A 79 -8.86 -9.16 19.12
C ALA A 79 -7.48 -9.74 19.46
N LEU A 80 -6.37 -9.09 19.04
CA LEU A 80 -5.00 -9.52 19.38
C LEU A 80 -4.74 -9.43 20.89
N LEU A 81 -5.24 -8.39 21.57
CA LEU A 81 -5.14 -8.26 23.03
C LEU A 81 -5.90 -9.38 23.77
N ASN A 82 -7.01 -9.85 23.22
CA ASN A 82 -7.80 -10.93 23.81
C ASN A 82 -7.36 -12.33 23.38
N GLN A 83 -6.40 -12.47 22.47
CA GLN A 83 -5.96 -13.74 21.88
C GLN A 83 -5.64 -14.84 22.90
N ALA A 84 -4.97 -14.49 24.01
CA ALA A 84 -4.59 -15.45 25.05
C ALA A 84 -5.79 -16.04 25.79
N ASN A 85 -6.91 -15.32 25.86
CA ASN A 85 -8.13 -15.71 26.54
C ASN A 85 -9.19 -16.33 25.60
N ALA A 86 -8.96 -16.24 24.29
CA ALA A 86 -9.88 -16.75 23.28
C ALA A 86 -9.94 -18.29 23.30
N LYS A 87 -11.14 -18.86 23.09
CA LYS A 87 -11.29 -20.30 22.84
C LYS A 87 -10.64 -20.66 21.51
N ALA A 88 -10.32 -21.94 21.29
CA ALA A 88 -9.63 -22.42 20.10
C ALA A 88 -10.26 -21.87 18.80
N ASP A 89 -11.56 -22.05 18.60
CA ASP A 89 -12.26 -21.61 17.38
C ASP A 89 -12.53 -20.08 17.31
N ASP A 90 -12.25 -19.33 18.36
CA ASP A 90 -12.41 -17.87 18.44
C ASP A 90 -11.06 -17.14 18.27
N LYS A 91 -9.95 -17.85 18.21
CA LYS A 91 -8.60 -17.27 18.03
C LYS A 91 -8.42 -16.67 16.64
N ILE A 92 -7.65 -15.60 16.57
CA ILE A 92 -7.16 -15.11 15.29
C ILE A 92 -6.05 -16.04 14.81
N ASP A 93 -6.08 -16.39 13.53
CA ASP A 93 -5.04 -17.17 12.89
C ASP A 93 -4.18 -16.31 11.95
N LEU A 94 -4.83 -15.63 11.02
CA LEU A 94 -4.22 -14.71 10.08
C LEU A 94 -4.82 -13.31 10.19
N PHE A 95 -4.02 -12.31 9.93
CA PHE A 95 -4.50 -10.96 9.74
C PHE A 95 -3.69 -10.25 8.66
N CYS A 96 -4.38 -9.39 7.92
CA CYS A 96 -3.74 -8.56 6.91
C CYS A 96 -3.34 -7.21 7.51
N ILE A 97 -2.19 -6.69 7.08
CA ILE A 97 -1.72 -5.34 7.42
C ILE A 97 -1.30 -4.60 6.16
N GLU A 98 -1.40 -3.29 6.20
CA GLU A 98 -1.00 -2.41 5.12
C GLU A 98 0.31 -1.69 5.50
N ALA A 99 1.09 -1.24 4.49
CA ALA A 99 2.43 -0.68 4.67
C ALA A 99 2.51 0.46 5.69
N ASP A 100 1.56 1.39 5.67
CA ASP A 100 1.61 2.61 6.47
C ASP A 100 1.56 2.34 7.98
N TYR A 101 0.92 1.24 8.40
CA TYR A 101 0.81 0.87 9.81
C TYR A 101 1.43 -0.49 10.17
N ALA A 102 2.18 -1.12 9.26
CA ALA A 102 2.77 -2.44 9.47
C ALA A 102 3.61 -2.50 10.75
N LEU A 103 4.44 -1.49 11.01
CA LEU A 103 5.32 -1.44 12.19
C LEU A 103 4.57 -1.43 13.52
N LYS A 104 3.30 -1.04 13.54
CA LYS A 104 2.44 -1.15 14.72
C LYS A 104 2.27 -2.59 15.20
N TYR A 105 2.28 -3.56 14.26
CA TYR A 105 2.02 -4.97 14.54
C TYR A 105 3.27 -5.84 14.54
N VAL A 106 4.20 -5.58 13.61
CA VAL A 106 5.37 -6.45 13.43
C VAL A 106 6.36 -6.35 14.59
N ASP A 107 6.49 -5.18 15.22
CA ASP A 107 7.39 -4.97 16.36
C ASP A 107 6.73 -5.33 17.70
N THR A 108 5.82 -6.32 17.67
CA THR A 108 5.09 -6.82 18.83
C THR A 108 5.27 -8.32 19.01
N THR A 109 4.77 -8.84 20.14
CA THR A 109 4.69 -10.28 20.43
C THR A 109 3.43 -10.93 19.86
N TYR A 110 2.52 -10.16 19.30
CA TYR A 110 1.27 -10.67 18.73
C TYR A 110 1.43 -11.28 17.34
N THR A 111 2.55 -11.02 16.66
CA THR A 111 2.83 -11.49 15.31
C THR A 111 3.91 -12.56 15.32
N LEU A 112 3.64 -13.71 14.70
CA LEU A 112 4.58 -14.82 14.58
C LEU A 112 5.78 -14.47 13.69
N ASP A 113 6.93 -15.05 13.99
CA ASP A 113 8.12 -15.05 13.15
C ASP A 113 7.90 -16.03 11.98
N VAL A 114 7.95 -15.51 10.76
CA VAL A 114 7.70 -16.30 9.54
C VAL A 114 8.67 -17.46 9.37
N MET A 115 9.94 -17.28 9.76
CA MET A 115 10.96 -18.33 9.63
C MET A 115 10.92 -19.32 10.78
N LYS A 116 10.89 -18.79 12.02
CA LYS A 116 11.02 -19.61 13.22
C LYS A 116 9.72 -20.29 13.61
N ASP A 117 8.62 -19.52 13.67
CA ASP A 117 7.37 -19.99 14.26
C ASP A 117 6.46 -20.61 13.19
N ILE A 118 6.37 -20.01 11.98
CA ILE A 118 5.58 -20.52 10.85
C ILE A 118 6.38 -21.55 10.04
N GLY A 119 7.70 -21.37 9.91
CA GLY A 119 8.61 -22.34 9.32
C GLY A 119 8.78 -22.25 7.80
N LEU A 120 8.52 -21.07 7.19
CA LEU A 120 9.03 -20.78 5.86
C LEU A 120 10.56 -20.72 5.89
N LYS A 121 11.18 -20.91 4.72
CA LYS A 121 12.65 -20.90 4.60
C LYS A 121 13.12 -19.63 3.88
N ALA A 122 14.33 -19.21 4.13
CA ALA A 122 14.92 -18.06 3.45
C ALA A 122 14.86 -18.18 1.91
N LYS A 123 15.03 -19.40 1.38
CA LYS A 123 14.91 -19.68 -0.07
C LYS A 123 13.50 -19.45 -0.60
N ASP A 124 12.45 -19.62 0.21
CA ASP A 124 11.05 -19.51 -0.22
C ASP A 124 10.70 -18.03 -0.49
N VAL A 125 11.27 -17.11 0.27
CA VAL A 125 11.08 -15.65 0.13
C VAL A 125 12.23 -14.96 -0.63
N ALA A 126 13.15 -15.71 -1.23
CA ALA A 126 14.34 -15.14 -1.87
C ALA A 126 14.02 -14.26 -3.08
N ASN A 127 12.94 -14.57 -3.80
CA ASN A 127 12.50 -13.84 -5.00
C ASN A 127 11.64 -12.60 -4.68
N GLN A 128 11.27 -12.40 -3.41
CA GLN A 128 10.52 -11.23 -2.99
C GLN A 128 11.44 -9.99 -2.93
N TYR A 129 10.91 -8.82 -3.30
CA TYR A 129 11.65 -7.57 -3.20
C TYR A 129 12.08 -7.28 -1.75
N GLN A 130 13.28 -6.72 -1.60
CA GLN A 130 13.82 -6.44 -0.26
C GLN A 130 12.94 -5.45 0.50
N TYR A 131 12.44 -4.39 -0.15
CA TYR A 131 11.61 -3.40 0.52
C TYR A 131 10.31 -3.98 1.08
N THR A 132 9.72 -5.01 0.43
CA THR A 132 8.51 -5.65 0.95
C THR A 132 8.78 -6.47 2.21
N LYS A 133 9.99 -7.01 2.34
CA LYS A 133 10.46 -7.66 3.56
C LYS A 133 10.82 -6.64 4.65
N ASP A 134 11.45 -5.51 4.28
CA ASP A 134 11.82 -4.46 5.23
C ASP A 134 10.60 -3.89 5.97
N ILE A 135 9.46 -3.71 5.27
CA ILE A 135 8.21 -3.22 5.86
C ILE A 135 7.71 -4.11 7.02
N VAL A 136 7.93 -5.41 6.93
CA VAL A 136 7.44 -6.38 7.91
C VAL A 136 8.56 -7.10 8.67
N THR A 137 9.72 -6.48 8.74
CA THR A 137 10.84 -6.93 9.58
C THR A 137 10.85 -6.13 10.88
N ASP A 138 10.83 -6.81 12.01
CA ASP A 138 10.86 -6.18 13.32
C ASP A 138 12.24 -5.57 13.65
N SER A 139 12.30 -4.78 14.74
CA SER A 139 13.54 -4.15 15.22
C SER A 139 14.65 -5.14 15.58
N LYS A 140 14.35 -6.43 15.65
CA LYS A 140 15.31 -7.53 15.93
C LYS A 140 15.71 -8.30 14.68
N GLY A 141 15.30 -7.82 13.50
CA GLY A 141 15.60 -8.43 12.20
C GLY A 141 14.77 -9.68 11.87
N LYS A 142 13.63 -9.89 12.52
CA LYS A 142 12.75 -11.04 12.25
C LYS A 142 11.67 -10.67 11.25
N LEU A 143 11.49 -11.51 10.25
CA LEU A 143 10.41 -11.37 9.28
C LEU A 143 9.09 -11.79 9.92
N LYS A 144 8.09 -10.91 9.93
CA LYS A 144 6.81 -11.07 10.63
C LYS A 144 5.61 -11.21 9.68
N GLY A 145 5.81 -11.01 8.40
CA GLY A 145 4.77 -11.13 7.38
C GLY A 145 5.34 -11.40 6.00
N VAL A 146 4.48 -11.73 5.06
CA VAL A 146 4.81 -11.92 3.65
C VAL A 146 3.71 -11.31 2.78
N SER A 147 4.03 -10.94 1.53
CA SER A 147 3.07 -10.37 0.59
C SER A 147 3.14 -11.07 -0.76
N TRP A 148 1.98 -11.28 -1.39
CA TRP A 148 1.92 -11.75 -2.78
C TRP A 148 2.16 -10.61 -3.77
N GLN A 149 1.90 -9.36 -3.36
CA GLN A 149 2.04 -8.19 -4.20
C GLN A 149 3.27 -7.36 -3.87
N SER A 150 3.83 -6.76 -4.88
CA SER A 150 4.71 -5.60 -4.78
C SER A 150 3.96 -4.36 -5.28
N THR A 151 4.35 -3.18 -4.85
CA THR A 151 3.59 -1.96 -5.13
C THR A 151 4.47 -0.83 -5.68
N PRO A 152 5.33 -1.10 -6.67
CA PRO A 152 6.08 -0.03 -7.32
C PRO A 152 5.14 0.85 -8.12
N GLY A 153 5.24 2.17 -7.92
CA GLY A 153 4.40 3.16 -8.56
C GLY A 153 5.06 3.84 -9.73
N GLY A 154 4.23 4.49 -10.53
CA GLY A 154 4.59 5.32 -11.66
C GLY A 154 3.43 6.26 -11.99
N PHE A 155 3.36 6.70 -13.23
CA PHE A 155 2.34 7.63 -13.69
C PHE A 155 1.46 6.97 -14.76
N VAL A 156 0.16 6.83 -14.46
CA VAL A 156 -0.85 6.38 -15.41
C VAL A 156 -1.48 7.61 -16.09
N TYR A 157 -1.56 7.61 -17.42
CA TYR A 157 -2.04 8.77 -18.18
C TYR A 157 -2.97 8.39 -19.32
N ARG A 158 -3.83 9.34 -19.76
CA ARG A 158 -4.75 9.20 -20.89
C ARG A 158 -3.98 9.31 -22.22
N ARG A 159 -3.99 8.22 -22.99
CA ARG A 159 -3.34 8.14 -24.31
C ARG A 159 -3.91 9.17 -25.28
N SER A 160 -5.24 9.29 -25.32
CA SER A 160 -5.92 10.24 -26.20
C SER A 160 -5.47 11.68 -25.94
N TYR A 161 -5.34 12.08 -24.66
CA TYR A 161 -4.91 13.44 -24.29
C TYR A 161 -3.41 13.65 -24.54
N ALA A 162 -2.58 12.63 -24.29
CA ALA A 162 -1.17 12.68 -24.64
C ALA A 162 -0.98 12.89 -26.15
N LYS A 163 -1.73 12.16 -26.97
CA LYS A 163 -1.68 12.30 -28.44
C LYS A 163 -2.12 13.67 -28.91
N GLU A 164 -3.21 14.19 -28.35
CA GLU A 164 -3.73 15.51 -28.69
C GLU A 164 -2.77 16.63 -28.29
N VAL A 165 -2.27 16.64 -27.07
CA VAL A 165 -1.52 17.77 -26.48
C VAL A 165 -0.01 17.65 -26.69
N LEU A 166 0.52 16.42 -26.61
CA LEU A 166 1.96 16.15 -26.71
C LEU A 166 2.39 15.60 -28.07
N GLY A 167 1.43 15.27 -28.95
CA GLY A 167 1.68 14.72 -30.29
C GLY A 167 2.05 13.23 -30.27
N THR A 168 1.98 12.55 -29.14
CA THR A 168 2.31 11.14 -29.00
C THR A 168 1.59 10.50 -27.84
N ASP A 169 1.20 9.23 -27.96
CA ASP A 169 0.67 8.37 -26.91
C ASP A 169 1.65 7.24 -26.53
N ASP A 170 2.84 7.22 -27.13
CA ASP A 170 3.89 6.22 -26.86
C ASP A 170 4.46 6.41 -25.45
N PRO A 171 4.43 5.37 -24.57
CA PRO A 171 4.87 5.51 -23.19
C PRO A 171 6.33 5.94 -23.02
N ALA A 172 7.25 5.53 -23.89
CA ALA A 172 8.65 5.92 -23.79
C ALA A 172 8.85 7.41 -24.17
N LYS A 173 8.10 7.90 -25.15
CA LYS A 173 8.16 9.31 -25.55
C LYS A 173 7.49 10.21 -24.51
N VAL A 174 6.34 9.80 -23.96
CA VAL A 174 5.68 10.53 -22.88
C VAL A 174 6.58 10.55 -21.64
N GLN A 175 7.20 9.42 -21.28
CA GLN A 175 8.18 9.35 -20.19
C GLN A 175 9.33 10.34 -20.35
N ALA A 176 9.87 10.51 -21.56
CA ALA A 176 10.93 11.49 -21.81
C ALA A 176 10.48 12.94 -21.56
N MET A 177 9.17 13.22 -21.75
CA MET A 177 8.58 14.55 -21.54
C MET A 177 8.22 14.85 -20.08
N ILE A 178 8.16 13.83 -19.20
CA ILE A 178 7.81 13.96 -17.79
C ILE A 178 8.85 13.30 -16.86
N SER A 179 10.09 13.14 -17.33
CA SER A 179 11.14 12.36 -16.65
C SER A 179 11.70 13.01 -15.39
N ASP A 180 11.35 14.23 -15.12
CA ASP A 180 11.67 14.99 -13.91
C ASP A 180 10.55 15.97 -13.59
N TRP A 181 10.57 16.57 -12.40
CA TRP A 181 9.49 17.45 -11.96
C TRP A 181 9.37 18.75 -12.78
N ASP A 182 10.48 19.29 -13.30
CA ASP A 182 10.44 20.52 -14.12
C ASP A 182 9.74 20.25 -15.46
N LYS A 183 10.03 19.11 -16.08
CA LYS A 183 9.34 18.66 -17.29
C LYS A 183 7.88 18.31 -17.02
N PHE A 184 7.59 17.68 -15.89
CA PHE A 184 6.24 17.36 -15.46
C PHE A 184 5.41 18.63 -15.33
N ASP A 185 5.95 19.68 -14.70
CA ASP A 185 5.31 20.98 -14.55
C ASP A 185 5.12 21.69 -15.91
N ALA A 186 6.07 21.55 -16.83
CA ALA A 186 5.92 22.08 -18.20
C ALA A 186 4.80 21.37 -18.98
N VAL A 187 4.61 20.08 -18.78
CA VAL A 187 3.46 19.33 -19.35
C VAL A 187 2.16 19.77 -18.69
N ALA A 188 2.15 20.02 -17.39
CA ALA A 188 0.97 20.51 -16.68
C ALA A 188 0.43 21.84 -17.27
N ALA A 189 1.34 22.75 -17.66
CA ALA A 189 0.96 24.01 -18.31
C ALA A 189 0.29 23.74 -19.68
N LYS A 190 0.84 22.83 -20.49
CA LYS A 190 0.26 22.46 -21.80
C LYS A 190 -1.11 21.80 -21.66
N MET A 191 -1.27 20.90 -20.68
CA MET A 191 -2.56 20.26 -20.40
C MET A 191 -3.61 21.32 -20.04
N LYS A 192 -3.26 22.29 -19.20
CA LYS A 192 -4.14 23.40 -18.83
C LYS A 192 -4.57 24.25 -20.04
N GLU A 193 -3.63 24.58 -20.94
CA GLU A 193 -3.92 25.33 -22.18
C GLU A 193 -4.91 24.58 -23.08
N ALA A 194 -4.83 23.24 -23.09
CA ALA A 194 -5.75 22.37 -23.85
C ALA A 194 -7.08 22.08 -23.11
N GLY A 195 -7.28 22.60 -21.88
CA GLY A 195 -8.51 22.42 -21.12
C GLY A 195 -8.55 21.14 -20.26
N TYR A 196 -7.39 20.55 -20.00
CA TYR A 196 -7.24 19.38 -19.12
C TYR A 196 -6.57 19.75 -17.80
N PHE A 197 -6.82 18.94 -16.76
CA PHE A 197 -6.06 18.97 -15.52
C PHE A 197 -4.90 17.98 -15.60
N MET A 198 -3.72 18.36 -15.14
CA MET A 198 -2.58 17.44 -15.05
C MET A 198 -2.82 16.33 -14.04
N LEU A 199 -3.37 16.68 -12.87
CA LEU A 199 -3.70 15.78 -11.75
C LEU A 199 -5.14 16.03 -11.29
N SER A 200 -5.71 15.09 -10.54
CA SER A 200 -7.03 15.21 -9.96
C SER A 200 -7.04 16.19 -8.78
N GLY A 201 -6.08 16.10 -7.85
CA GLY A 201 -6.19 16.89 -6.65
C GLY A 201 -4.91 17.10 -5.85
N TYR A 202 -5.12 17.34 -4.56
CA TYR A 202 -4.07 17.77 -3.64
C TYR A 202 -3.15 16.62 -3.19
N ASP A 203 -3.67 15.41 -3.15
CA ASP A 203 -3.04 14.22 -2.60
C ASP A 203 -2.42 13.29 -3.65
N ASP A 204 -2.70 13.51 -4.94
CA ASP A 204 -2.27 12.62 -6.02
C ASP A 204 -0.76 12.39 -6.08
N ALA A 205 0.05 13.46 -5.96
CA ALA A 205 1.51 13.37 -6.02
C ALA A 205 2.17 13.07 -4.66
N PHE A 206 1.40 13.08 -3.55
CA PHE A 206 1.96 12.98 -2.20
C PHE A 206 2.87 11.75 -2.05
N ARG A 207 2.40 10.58 -2.50
CA ARG A 207 3.16 9.32 -2.36
C ARG A 207 4.48 9.33 -3.13
N ALA A 208 4.52 9.97 -4.29
CA ALA A 208 5.75 10.10 -5.07
C ALA A 208 6.82 10.90 -4.32
N PHE A 209 6.44 11.94 -3.60
CA PHE A 209 7.36 12.73 -2.77
C PHE A 209 7.68 12.03 -1.45
N GLN A 210 6.67 11.54 -0.74
CA GLN A 210 6.81 10.96 0.60
C GLN A 210 7.69 9.70 0.60
N ASP A 211 7.59 8.84 -0.42
CA ASP A 211 8.38 7.62 -0.50
C ASP A 211 9.86 7.87 -0.86
N ASN A 212 10.20 9.09 -1.24
CA ASN A 212 11.56 9.51 -1.60
C ASN A 212 12.25 10.38 -0.53
N VAL A 213 11.66 10.49 0.66
CA VAL A 213 12.28 11.21 1.79
C VAL A 213 13.60 10.53 2.22
N LYS A 214 14.56 11.35 2.62
CA LYS A 214 15.86 10.91 3.14
C LYS A 214 15.93 10.95 4.66
N SER A 215 14.91 11.52 5.29
CA SER A 215 14.77 11.63 6.74
C SER A 215 13.40 11.11 7.18
N PRO A 216 13.32 10.32 8.28
CA PRO A 216 12.05 9.90 8.82
C PRO A 216 11.27 11.09 9.38
N TRP A 217 9.95 10.96 9.51
CA TRP A 217 9.10 11.94 10.19
C TRP A 217 9.51 12.24 11.63
N VAL A 218 10.11 11.26 12.30
CA VAL A 218 10.50 11.42 13.70
C VAL A 218 11.93 10.94 13.92
N LYS A 219 12.76 11.80 14.50
CA LYS A 219 14.10 11.48 14.99
C LYS A 219 14.14 11.60 16.52
N GLY A 220 14.29 10.48 17.21
CA GLY A 220 14.14 10.43 18.67
C GLY A 220 12.69 10.75 19.06
N ASN A 221 12.46 11.93 19.63
CA ASN A 221 11.12 12.44 19.92
C ASN A 221 10.80 13.76 19.20
N LYS A 222 11.61 14.15 18.21
CA LYS A 222 11.43 15.39 17.46
C LYS A 222 10.82 15.09 16.09
N ILE A 223 9.77 15.84 15.74
CA ILE A 223 9.19 15.85 14.40
C ILE A 223 10.18 16.54 13.44
N THR A 224 10.43 15.93 12.31
CA THR A 224 11.36 16.45 11.28
C THR A 224 10.65 16.48 9.93
N ILE A 225 10.90 17.53 9.16
CA ILE A 225 10.31 17.72 7.84
C ILE A 225 11.40 17.52 6.79
N ASP A 226 11.20 16.55 5.93
CA ASP A 226 12.11 16.31 4.81
C ASP A 226 11.85 17.33 3.69
N PRO A 227 12.90 17.76 2.94
CA PRO A 227 12.73 18.67 1.80
C PRO A 227 11.73 18.18 0.73
N GLN A 228 11.56 16.86 0.56
CA GLN A 228 10.57 16.29 -0.36
C GLN A 228 9.13 16.69 0.03
N ILE A 229 8.84 16.76 1.31
CA ILE A 229 7.51 17.19 1.80
C ILE A 229 7.27 18.67 1.48
N ASN A 230 8.27 19.53 1.69
CA ASN A 230 8.16 20.95 1.31
C ASN A 230 7.94 21.10 -0.20
N ARG A 231 8.67 20.32 -1.02
CA ARG A 231 8.50 20.34 -2.47
C ARG A 231 7.10 19.91 -2.91
N TRP A 232 6.54 18.88 -2.29
CA TRP A 232 5.13 18.51 -2.52
C TRP A 232 4.18 19.66 -2.21
N ILE A 233 4.38 20.34 -1.07
CA ILE A 233 3.53 21.47 -0.65
C ILE A 233 3.62 22.61 -1.69
N GLU A 234 4.82 23.01 -2.09
CA GLU A 234 5.06 24.07 -3.07
C GLU A 234 4.45 23.75 -4.44
N GLN A 235 4.67 22.53 -4.95
CA GLN A 235 4.11 22.09 -6.22
C GLN A 235 2.59 22.05 -6.17
N THR A 236 2.00 21.43 -5.13
CA THR A 236 0.55 21.28 -5.00
C THR A 236 -0.14 22.65 -4.88
N LYS A 237 0.45 23.59 -4.14
CA LYS A 237 -0.04 24.98 -4.06
C LYS A 237 -0.02 25.65 -5.43
N THR A 238 1.11 25.50 -6.15
CA THR A 238 1.26 26.03 -7.52
C THR A 238 0.20 25.46 -8.46
N TYR A 239 -0.05 24.15 -8.38
CA TYR A 239 -1.05 23.46 -9.21
C TYR A 239 -2.47 23.95 -8.88
N SER A 240 -2.77 24.16 -7.61
CA SER A 240 -4.06 24.68 -7.17
C SER A 240 -4.30 26.10 -7.64
N ASP A 241 -3.28 26.99 -7.54
CA ASP A 241 -3.36 28.40 -7.91
C ASP A 241 -3.46 28.56 -9.43
N LYS A 242 -2.72 27.78 -10.21
CA LYS A 242 -2.72 27.82 -11.68
C LYS A 242 -3.84 26.98 -12.30
N GLY A 243 -4.59 26.21 -11.51
CA GLY A 243 -5.63 25.32 -11.98
C GLY A 243 -5.09 24.15 -12.81
N TYR A 244 -3.93 23.60 -12.45
CA TYR A 244 -3.34 22.40 -13.04
C TYR A 244 -3.92 21.13 -12.44
N ASN A 245 -4.59 21.21 -11.29
CA ASN A 245 -5.38 20.14 -10.71
C ASN A 245 -6.86 20.49 -10.58
N ASN A 246 -7.71 19.46 -10.46
CA ASN A 246 -9.17 19.60 -10.34
C ASN A 246 -9.61 19.87 -8.88
N LYS A 247 -8.69 20.08 -7.95
CA LYS A 247 -8.96 20.32 -6.51
C LYS A 247 -9.80 19.24 -5.84
N ALA A 248 -9.80 18.03 -6.38
CA ALA A 248 -10.49 16.88 -5.82
C ALA A 248 -9.60 16.15 -4.79
N SER A 249 -10.19 15.44 -3.86
CA SER A 249 -9.47 14.42 -3.09
C SER A 249 -9.43 13.12 -3.88
N LEU A 250 -8.35 12.38 -3.81
CA LEU A 250 -8.13 11.15 -4.60
C LEU A 250 -9.27 10.13 -4.46
N TRP A 251 -9.91 10.06 -3.29
CA TRP A 251 -10.99 9.11 -3.01
C TRP A 251 -12.39 9.72 -3.14
N SER A 252 -12.52 10.91 -3.71
CA SER A 252 -13.81 11.56 -3.90
C SER A 252 -14.52 11.11 -5.19
N ALA A 253 -15.81 11.40 -5.26
CA ALA A 253 -16.61 11.17 -6.46
C ALA A 253 -16.09 12.01 -7.65
N GLU A 254 -15.60 13.22 -7.39
CA GLU A 254 -15.02 14.12 -8.38
C GLU A 254 -13.74 13.54 -8.98
N SER A 255 -12.90 12.91 -8.14
CA SER A 255 -11.71 12.19 -8.63
C SER A 255 -12.09 11.00 -9.49
N THR A 256 -13.08 10.21 -9.07
CA THR A 256 -13.60 9.09 -9.87
C THR A 256 -14.16 9.57 -11.21
N GLN A 257 -14.90 10.70 -11.23
CA GLN A 257 -15.40 11.30 -12.49
C GLN A 257 -14.25 11.72 -13.41
N GLY A 258 -13.13 12.17 -12.85
CA GLY A 258 -11.91 12.48 -13.61
C GLY A 258 -11.30 11.28 -14.35
N MET A 259 -11.55 10.06 -13.85
CA MET A 259 -11.09 8.80 -14.43
C MET A 259 -12.01 8.24 -15.51
N MET A 260 -13.24 8.76 -15.63
CA MET A 260 -14.21 8.32 -16.65
C MET A 260 -13.81 8.78 -18.06
N LYS A 261 -14.45 8.20 -19.08
CA LYS A 261 -14.15 8.48 -20.49
C LYS A 261 -14.23 9.97 -20.85
N ASP A 262 -15.18 10.68 -20.28
CA ASP A 262 -15.42 12.12 -20.46
C ASP A 262 -14.73 13.01 -19.42
N GLY A 263 -14.02 12.39 -18.47
CA GLY A 263 -13.23 13.07 -17.44
C GLY A 263 -12.11 13.92 -18.04
N LYS A 264 -11.68 14.96 -17.35
CA LYS A 264 -10.70 15.94 -17.84
C LYS A 264 -9.31 15.83 -17.19
N VAL A 265 -9.05 14.77 -16.45
CA VAL A 265 -7.77 14.56 -15.76
C VAL A 265 -6.82 13.79 -16.68
N PHE A 266 -5.62 14.34 -16.88
CA PHE A 266 -4.59 13.73 -17.72
C PHE A 266 -4.03 12.45 -17.11
N GLY A 267 -3.71 12.46 -15.83
CA GLY A 267 -3.15 11.26 -15.20
C GLY A 267 -3.12 11.26 -13.69
N TYR A 268 -2.65 10.15 -13.14
CA TYR A 268 -2.59 9.85 -11.72
C TYR A 268 -1.26 9.18 -11.37
N PHE A 269 -0.71 9.46 -10.19
CA PHE A 269 0.34 8.64 -9.63
C PHE A 269 -0.28 7.35 -9.11
N ALA A 270 0.10 6.22 -9.70
CA ALA A 270 -0.58 4.95 -9.51
C ALA A 270 0.40 3.79 -9.30
N VAL A 271 -0.09 2.76 -8.66
CA VAL A 271 0.49 1.43 -8.53
C VAL A 271 -0.46 0.41 -9.19
N GLY A 272 -0.04 -0.84 -9.36
CA GLY A 272 -0.85 -1.85 -10.06
C GLY A 272 -2.28 -1.95 -9.53
N TRP A 273 -2.45 -2.17 -8.22
CA TRP A 273 -3.78 -2.29 -7.62
C TRP A 273 -4.66 -1.05 -7.79
N PHE A 274 -4.07 0.16 -7.97
CA PHE A 274 -4.85 1.37 -8.12
C PHE A 274 -5.64 1.38 -9.44
N TYR A 275 -5.00 1.07 -10.56
CA TYR A 275 -5.70 1.07 -11.84
C TYR A 275 -6.44 -0.24 -12.12
N ASP A 276 -6.00 -1.38 -11.58
CA ASP A 276 -6.68 -2.66 -11.77
C ASP A 276 -7.89 -2.84 -10.83
N PHE A 277 -7.92 -2.17 -9.67
CA PHE A 277 -8.97 -2.34 -8.66
C PHE A 277 -9.77 -1.07 -8.33
N CYS A 278 -9.14 0.13 -8.35
CA CYS A 278 -9.79 1.37 -7.92
C CYS A 278 -10.29 2.24 -9.09
N MET A 279 -9.60 2.22 -10.25
CA MET A 279 -10.07 2.98 -11.41
C MET A 279 -11.29 2.29 -12.05
N PRO A 280 -12.24 3.07 -12.61
CA PRO A 280 -13.43 2.51 -13.23
C PRO A 280 -13.13 1.60 -14.43
N HIS A 281 -13.85 0.49 -14.52
CA HIS A 281 -13.82 -0.48 -15.61
C HIS A 281 -15.18 -0.55 -16.34
N GLY A 282 -15.19 -1.08 -17.55
CA GLY A 282 -16.39 -1.33 -18.32
C GLY A 282 -17.02 -0.08 -18.94
N GLU A 283 -18.36 -0.10 -19.08
CA GLU A 283 -19.09 0.94 -19.79
C GLU A 283 -18.92 2.33 -19.15
N GLY A 284 -18.60 3.31 -19.97
CA GLY A 284 -18.35 4.70 -19.55
C GLY A 284 -16.98 4.96 -18.96
N SER A 285 -16.17 3.91 -18.69
CA SER A 285 -14.79 4.06 -18.24
C SER A 285 -13.84 4.46 -19.38
N ALA A 286 -12.62 4.83 -19.03
CA ALA A 286 -11.54 5.07 -19.98
C ALA A 286 -10.62 3.85 -20.15
N GLU A 287 -11.10 2.65 -19.81
CA GLU A 287 -10.35 1.41 -19.99
C GLU A 287 -9.84 1.29 -21.45
N GLY A 288 -8.57 0.89 -21.60
CA GLY A 288 -7.90 0.81 -22.91
C GLY A 288 -7.32 2.14 -23.43
N ASP A 289 -7.75 3.29 -22.88
CA ASP A 289 -7.18 4.61 -23.20
C ASP A 289 -6.11 5.06 -22.17
N TRP A 290 -5.75 4.21 -21.22
CA TRP A 290 -4.69 4.47 -20.27
C TRP A 290 -3.35 3.90 -20.74
N ALA A 291 -2.26 4.53 -20.32
CA ALA A 291 -0.91 4.01 -20.42
C ALA A 291 -0.14 4.28 -19.13
N PHE A 292 0.89 3.49 -18.87
CA PHE A 292 1.70 3.58 -17.68
C PHE A 292 3.16 3.88 -18.03
N CYS A 293 3.79 4.79 -17.28
CA CYS A 293 5.21 5.11 -17.38
C CYS A 293 5.80 5.39 -16.00
N GLU A 294 7.12 5.55 -15.91
CA GLU A 294 7.82 5.74 -14.63
C GLU A 294 7.42 7.04 -13.93
N GLY A 295 7.07 8.09 -14.71
CA GLY A 295 6.84 9.44 -14.19
C GLY A 295 8.15 10.16 -13.84
N PRO A 296 8.06 11.28 -13.13
CA PRO A 296 9.24 12.06 -12.73
C PRO A 296 10.08 11.38 -11.65
N GLN A 297 9.48 10.43 -10.92
CA GLN A 297 10.10 9.80 -9.77
C GLN A 297 9.33 8.51 -9.40
N GLY A 298 10.05 7.39 -9.24
CA GLY A 298 9.48 6.12 -8.77
C GLY A 298 9.14 6.20 -7.28
N PHE A 299 8.15 5.40 -6.86
CA PHE A 299 7.70 5.31 -5.48
C PHE A 299 7.04 3.95 -5.23
N SER A 300 6.63 3.68 -3.99
CA SER A 300 5.74 2.59 -3.66
C SER A 300 4.56 3.10 -2.84
N TRP A 301 3.43 2.42 -2.97
CA TRP A 301 2.24 2.83 -2.23
C TRP A 301 1.39 1.63 -1.82
N GLY A 302 1.08 1.57 -0.51
CA GLY A 302 0.20 0.55 0.04
C GLY A 302 0.75 -0.86 -0.09
N GLY A 303 -0.14 -1.79 -0.28
CA GLY A 303 0.10 -3.22 -0.34
C GLY A 303 -0.40 -3.95 0.89
N THR A 304 -0.65 -5.24 0.71
CA THR A 304 -1.20 -6.12 1.74
C THR A 304 -0.18 -7.17 2.15
N TRP A 305 0.12 -7.25 3.43
CA TRP A 305 0.93 -8.31 4.03
C TRP A 305 0.07 -9.25 4.85
N ILE A 306 0.37 -10.54 4.76
CA ILE A 306 -0.26 -11.61 5.53
C ILE A 306 0.63 -11.88 6.74
N CYS A 307 0.07 -11.78 7.94
CA CYS A 307 0.73 -12.04 9.21
C CYS A 307 0.04 -13.18 9.95
N GLY A 308 0.82 -14.09 10.56
CA GLY A 308 0.31 -15.10 11.46
C GLY A 308 0.16 -14.55 12.87
N ALA A 309 -0.96 -14.81 13.53
CA ALA A 309 -1.20 -14.37 14.88
C ALA A 309 -0.53 -15.32 15.92
N ALA A 310 0.16 -14.75 16.88
CA ALA A 310 0.72 -15.52 17.99
C ALA A 310 -0.42 -16.16 18.80
N GLY A 311 -0.26 -17.45 19.12
CA GLY A 311 -1.29 -18.23 19.81
C GLY A 311 -2.34 -18.88 18.89
N SER A 312 -2.20 -18.73 17.55
CA SER A 312 -2.97 -19.53 16.61
C SER A 312 -2.72 -21.02 16.81
N ASP A 313 -3.75 -21.82 16.63
CA ASP A 313 -3.69 -23.28 16.65
C ASP A 313 -3.73 -23.89 15.22
N ASN A 314 -3.67 -23.05 14.17
CA ASN A 314 -3.70 -23.41 12.75
C ASN A 314 -2.38 -23.09 12.02
N VAL A 315 -1.22 -23.12 12.69
CA VAL A 315 0.08 -22.67 12.13
C VAL A 315 0.47 -23.41 10.86
N ASP A 316 0.16 -24.71 10.74
CA ASP A 316 0.46 -25.48 9.54
C ASP A 316 -0.35 -24.99 8.31
N ILE A 317 -1.62 -24.62 8.53
CA ILE A 317 -2.48 -24.04 7.48
C ILE A 317 -1.98 -22.64 7.12
N ILE A 318 -1.62 -21.82 8.09
CA ILE A 318 -1.01 -20.49 7.89
C ILE A 318 0.21 -20.61 6.99
N LYS A 319 1.10 -21.55 7.27
CA LYS A 319 2.30 -21.80 6.47
C LYS A 319 1.96 -22.14 5.02
N ASP A 320 1.01 -23.03 4.83
CA ASP A 320 0.58 -23.47 3.50
C ASP A 320 -0.04 -22.32 2.69
N ILE A 321 -0.88 -21.50 3.32
CA ILE A 321 -1.46 -20.29 2.73
C ILE A 321 -0.36 -19.30 2.31
N MET A 322 0.54 -18.98 3.25
CA MET A 322 1.62 -18.03 2.99
C MET A 322 2.52 -18.53 1.86
N TYR A 323 2.93 -19.80 1.90
CA TYR A 323 3.77 -20.38 0.85
C TYR A 323 3.07 -20.32 -0.51
N THR A 324 1.85 -20.82 -0.59
CA THR A 324 1.12 -20.91 -1.86
C THR A 324 0.88 -19.53 -2.49
N LEU A 325 0.42 -18.56 -1.70
CA LEU A 325 0.06 -17.25 -2.24
C LEU A 325 1.26 -16.33 -2.47
N THR A 326 2.37 -16.52 -1.74
CA THR A 326 3.45 -15.52 -1.76
C THR A 326 4.83 -16.06 -2.20
N CYS A 327 4.98 -17.39 -2.30
CA CYS A 327 6.26 -18.02 -2.63
C CYS A 327 6.17 -18.95 -3.85
N ASP A 328 5.00 -19.54 -4.13
CA ASP A 328 4.82 -20.41 -5.30
C ASP A 328 4.76 -19.60 -6.59
N THR A 329 5.77 -19.78 -7.44
CA THR A 329 5.93 -19.01 -8.68
C THR A 329 4.73 -19.15 -9.64
N ASN A 330 4.15 -20.36 -9.76
CA ASN A 330 3.03 -20.56 -10.65
C ASN A 330 1.75 -19.88 -10.13
N THR A 331 1.53 -19.91 -8.83
CA THR A 331 0.42 -19.19 -8.21
C THR A 331 0.57 -17.67 -8.36
N LEU A 332 1.78 -17.14 -8.17
CA LEU A 332 2.05 -15.72 -8.39
C LEU A 332 1.82 -15.31 -9.84
N LYS A 333 2.27 -16.12 -10.82
CA LYS A 333 1.97 -15.86 -12.24
C LYS A 333 0.46 -15.86 -12.53
N ASP A 334 -0.26 -16.84 -11.99
CA ASP A 334 -1.72 -16.91 -12.12
C ASP A 334 -2.40 -15.66 -11.53
N ILE A 335 -1.94 -15.18 -10.36
CA ILE A 335 -2.45 -13.94 -9.73
C ILE A 335 -2.20 -12.75 -10.66
N CYS A 336 -0.98 -12.59 -11.19
CA CYS A 336 -0.67 -11.50 -12.12
C CYS A 336 -1.56 -11.52 -13.37
N VAL A 337 -1.73 -12.69 -13.99
CA VAL A 337 -2.45 -12.81 -15.27
C VAL A 337 -3.97 -12.69 -15.09
N LYS A 338 -4.53 -13.25 -13.99
CA LYS A 338 -5.98 -13.37 -13.82
C LYS A 338 -6.58 -12.26 -12.95
N ALA A 339 -5.78 -11.69 -12.05
CA ALA A 339 -6.23 -10.66 -11.11
C ALA A 339 -5.53 -9.30 -11.33
N GLY A 340 -4.58 -9.21 -12.27
CA GLY A 340 -3.90 -7.95 -12.61
C GLY A 340 -2.83 -7.50 -11.60
N ASP A 341 -2.62 -8.24 -10.51
CA ASP A 341 -1.71 -7.79 -9.43
C ASP A 341 -0.26 -7.66 -9.91
N CYS A 342 0.43 -6.61 -9.51
CA CYS A 342 1.87 -6.54 -9.55
C CYS A 342 2.44 -7.47 -8.47
N ILE A 343 2.91 -8.65 -8.88
CA ILE A 343 3.32 -9.73 -7.96
C ILE A 343 4.69 -9.48 -7.32
N ASN A 344 4.88 -10.00 -6.12
CA ASN A 344 6.13 -9.86 -5.36
C ASN A 344 7.19 -10.90 -5.75
N SER A 345 7.45 -11.01 -7.05
CA SER A 345 8.49 -11.88 -7.59
C SER A 345 9.06 -11.31 -8.89
N ALA A 346 10.25 -10.72 -8.80
CA ALA A 346 10.92 -10.18 -9.97
C ALA A 346 11.15 -11.23 -11.06
N ALA A 347 11.53 -12.46 -10.67
CA ALA A 347 11.76 -13.57 -11.62
C ALA A 347 10.47 -13.93 -12.37
N ALA A 348 9.34 -14.08 -11.65
CA ALA A 348 8.06 -14.39 -12.28
C ALA A 348 7.57 -13.28 -13.22
N MET A 349 7.74 -12.00 -12.84
CA MET A 349 7.41 -10.87 -13.73
C MET A 349 8.29 -10.84 -14.98
N GLN A 350 9.59 -11.15 -14.87
CA GLN A 350 10.48 -11.23 -16.04
C GLN A 350 10.05 -12.33 -17.01
N GLU A 351 9.65 -13.49 -16.50
CA GLU A 351 9.14 -14.59 -17.32
C GLU A 351 7.83 -14.21 -18.01
N LEU A 352 6.86 -13.66 -17.30
CA LEU A 352 5.58 -13.19 -17.86
C LEU A 352 5.78 -12.13 -18.95
N SER A 353 6.67 -11.18 -18.74
CA SER A 353 6.99 -10.16 -19.74
C SER A 353 7.61 -10.78 -21.01
N LYS A 354 8.53 -11.74 -20.87
CA LYS A 354 9.10 -12.50 -22.02
C LYS A 354 8.04 -13.30 -22.75
N ASP A 355 7.06 -13.82 -22.03
CA ASP A 355 5.95 -14.61 -22.59
C ASP A 355 4.86 -13.71 -23.22
N GLY A 356 5.07 -12.39 -23.25
CA GLY A 356 4.21 -11.44 -23.92
C GLY A 356 3.00 -10.99 -23.11
N TYR A 357 3.14 -10.85 -21.78
CA TYR A 357 2.11 -10.32 -20.90
C TYR A 357 1.58 -8.97 -21.41
N LYS A 358 0.27 -8.79 -21.29
CA LYS A 358 -0.42 -7.54 -21.67
C LYS A 358 -1.53 -7.23 -20.68
N ASN A 359 -1.63 -5.97 -20.32
CA ASN A 359 -2.71 -5.45 -19.49
C ASN A 359 -3.73 -4.71 -20.39
N ALA A 360 -4.96 -5.23 -20.44
CA ALA A 360 -6.02 -4.69 -21.29
C ALA A 360 -6.43 -3.28 -20.87
N PHE A 361 -6.47 -2.99 -19.56
CA PHE A 361 -6.77 -1.66 -19.01
C PHE A 361 -5.81 -0.59 -19.54
N LEU A 362 -4.54 -0.96 -19.69
CA LEU A 362 -3.48 -0.10 -20.22
C LEU A 362 -3.35 -0.14 -21.77
N GLY A 363 -4.43 -0.50 -22.48
CA GLY A 363 -4.40 -0.59 -23.95
C GLY A 363 -3.45 -1.67 -24.47
N ASN A 364 -3.37 -2.79 -23.78
CA ASN A 364 -2.47 -3.91 -24.05
C ASN A 364 -0.96 -3.60 -23.88
N GLN A 365 -0.63 -2.59 -23.10
CA GLN A 365 0.75 -2.36 -22.67
C GLN A 365 1.20 -3.45 -21.68
N ASP A 366 2.50 -3.84 -21.75
CA ASP A 366 3.17 -4.59 -20.67
C ASP A 366 3.78 -3.60 -19.65
N PRO A 367 3.23 -3.47 -18.42
CA PRO A 367 3.79 -2.61 -17.39
C PRO A 367 4.93 -3.26 -16.59
N LEU A 368 5.15 -4.59 -16.72
CA LEU A 368 6.06 -5.35 -15.87
C LEU A 368 7.52 -4.85 -15.92
N PRO A 369 8.07 -4.42 -17.09
CA PRO A 369 9.42 -3.84 -17.12
C PRO A 369 9.57 -2.57 -16.26
N ILE A 370 8.50 -1.76 -16.16
CA ILE A 370 8.49 -0.55 -15.33
C ILE A 370 8.45 -0.94 -13.85
N TYR A 371 7.61 -1.91 -13.48
CA TYR A 371 7.56 -2.43 -12.11
C TYR A 371 8.89 -3.05 -11.67
N LEU A 372 9.54 -3.82 -12.55
CA LEU A 372 10.85 -4.41 -12.28
C LEU A 372 11.90 -3.33 -11.99
N LYS A 373 11.92 -2.28 -12.80
CA LYS A 373 12.86 -1.15 -12.64
C LYS A 373 12.59 -0.37 -11.37
N ASN A 374 11.35 0.06 -11.16
CA ASN A 374 10.98 0.89 -10.01
C ASN A 374 11.09 0.08 -8.71
N GLY A 375 10.60 -1.17 -8.66
CA GLY A 375 10.66 -2.02 -7.48
C GLY A 375 12.06 -2.28 -6.97
N ALA A 376 13.06 -2.36 -7.87
CA ALA A 376 14.45 -2.54 -7.49
C ALA A 376 15.07 -1.31 -6.78
N SER A 377 14.50 -0.12 -6.96
CA SER A 377 15.01 1.14 -6.42
C SER A 377 14.36 1.58 -5.10
N ILE A 378 13.26 0.95 -4.69
CA ILE A 378 12.52 1.33 -3.48
C ILE A 378 13.31 1.00 -2.22
N SER A 379 13.29 1.94 -1.26
CA SER A 379 13.93 1.80 0.06
C SER A 379 12.97 2.25 1.16
N LYS A 380 12.82 1.44 2.20
CA LYS A 380 11.98 1.73 3.37
C LYS A 380 12.78 2.03 4.65
N LYS A 381 14.03 2.45 4.48
CA LYS A 381 14.95 2.73 5.62
C LYS A 381 14.53 3.91 6.49
N THR A 382 13.71 4.82 5.97
CA THR A 382 13.19 5.97 6.71
C THR A 382 11.87 5.70 7.42
N MET A 383 11.27 4.52 7.19
CA MET A 383 9.95 4.18 7.73
C MET A 383 9.97 4.07 9.26
N THR A 384 8.95 4.62 9.90
CA THR A 384 8.74 4.58 11.34
C THR A 384 7.27 4.29 11.67
N LYS A 385 7.00 3.90 12.92
CA LYS A 385 5.63 3.71 13.41
C LYS A 385 4.76 4.97 13.46
N TYR A 386 5.35 6.13 13.18
CA TYR A 386 4.66 7.42 13.16
C TYR A 386 4.19 7.83 11.76
N ASP A 387 4.60 7.09 10.72
CA ASP A 387 4.42 7.50 9.32
C ASP A 387 2.95 7.65 8.94
N GLN A 388 2.09 6.69 9.31
CA GLN A 388 0.66 6.79 9.03
C GLN A 388 0.08 8.10 9.57
N GLY A 389 0.25 8.35 10.87
CA GLY A 389 -0.33 9.54 11.49
C GLY A 389 0.27 10.84 10.94
N CYS A 390 1.59 10.90 10.70
CA CYS A 390 2.21 12.09 10.11
C CYS A 390 1.73 12.33 8.68
N ASN A 391 1.64 11.28 7.85
CA ASN A 391 1.14 11.35 6.47
C ASN A 391 -0.31 11.83 6.40
N GLU A 392 -1.18 11.30 7.25
CA GLU A 392 -2.58 11.72 7.32
C GLU A 392 -2.73 13.17 7.80
N LYS A 393 -1.98 13.55 8.85
CA LYS A 393 -2.06 14.89 9.45
C LYS A 393 -1.49 15.98 8.54
N ILE A 394 -0.40 15.72 7.82
CA ILE A 394 0.16 16.72 6.89
C ILE A 394 -0.76 16.96 5.70
N GLN A 395 -1.34 15.92 5.12
CA GLN A 395 -2.29 16.08 4.02
C GLN A 395 -3.55 16.84 4.46
N ALA A 396 -4.10 16.52 5.63
CA ALA A 396 -5.26 17.19 6.17
C ALA A 396 -4.97 18.68 6.48
N ALA A 397 -3.84 18.99 7.12
CA ALA A 397 -3.47 20.36 7.46
C ALA A 397 -3.19 21.24 6.24
N MET A 398 -2.51 20.67 5.22
CA MET A 398 -2.17 21.42 4.01
C MET A 398 -3.34 21.62 3.06
N LYS A 399 -4.42 20.83 3.15
CA LYS A 399 -5.60 20.99 2.29
C LYS A 399 -6.18 22.40 2.36
N ASP A 400 -6.38 22.96 3.55
CA ASP A 400 -6.93 24.30 3.72
C ASP A 400 -5.98 25.39 3.18
N TYR A 401 -4.67 25.18 3.26
CA TYR A 401 -3.68 26.04 2.61
C TYR A 401 -3.77 25.96 1.09
N PHE A 402 -3.88 24.78 0.51
CA PHE A 402 -4.04 24.63 -0.93
C PHE A 402 -5.32 25.25 -1.47
N GLU A 403 -6.38 25.25 -0.69
CA GLU A 403 -7.65 25.90 -0.99
C GLU A 403 -7.64 27.43 -0.75
N GLY A 404 -6.57 27.96 -0.15
CA GLY A 404 -6.44 29.39 0.17
C GLY A 404 -7.26 29.86 1.37
N LYS A 405 -7.67 28.94 2.25
CA LYS A 405 -8.46 29.24 3.46
C LYS A 405 -7.59 29.70 4.63
N VAL A 406 -6.37 29.20 4.70
CA VAL A 406 -5.37 29.56 5.72
C VAL A 406 -4.02 29.87 5.05
N ASP A 407 -3.15 30.57 5.76
CA ASP A 407 -1.75 30.73 5.36
C ASP A 407 -0.90 29.50 5.69
N LEU A 408 0.33 29.46 5.17
CA LEU A 408 1.24 28.33 5.35
C LEU A 408 1.64 28.12 6.80
N ASP A 409 1.85 29.21 7.57
CA ASP A 409 2.25 29.13 8.98
C ASP A 409 1.14 28.49 9.82
N THR A 410 -0.10 28.89 9.59
CA THR A 410 -1.29 28.29 10.22
C THR A 410 -1.41 26.81 9.85
N ALA A 411 -1.18 26.42 8.59
CA ALA A 411 -1.23 25.02 8.17
C ALA A 411 -0.15 24.19 8.88
N TRP A 412 1.08 24.71 9.03
CA TRP A 412 2.13 24.06 9.81
C TRP A 412 1.77 23.92 11.29
N ASP A 413 1.21 24.94 11.91
CA ASP A 413 0.80 24.88 13.32
C ASP A 413 -0.31 23.85 13.53
N ASN A 414 -1.26 23.75 12.60
CA ASN A 414 -2.30 22.72 12.61
C ASN A 414 -1.70 21.30 12.48
N PHE A 415 -0.72 21.12 11.60
CA PHE A 415 -0.01 19.85 11.46
C PHE A 415 0.68 19.44 12.76
N TYR A 416 1.53 20.31 13.32
CA TYR A 416 2.27 19.99 14.55
C TYR A 416 1.33 19.71 15.72
N THR A 417 0.27 20.51 15.88
CA THR A 417 -0.74 20.32 16.92
C THR A 417 -1.39 18.95 16.79
N SER A 418 -1.87 18.59 15.58
CA SER A 418 -2.56 17.32 15.32
C SER A 418 -1.66 16.11 15.53
N VAL A 419 -0.36 16.21 15.17
CA VAL A 419 0.60 15.12 15.38
C VAL A 419 0.93 14.94 16.86
N ILE A 420 1.10 16.04 17.61
CA ILE A 420 1.39 15.99 19.04
C ILE A 420 0.17 15.49 19.83
N GLU A 421 -1.05 15.85 19.42
CA GLU A 421 -2.28 15.28 20.01
C GLU A 421 -2.37 13.77 19.78
N LEU A 422 -1.98 13.28 18.60
CA LEU A 422 -1.97 11.86 18.29
C LEU A 422 -0.83 11.11 19.01
N TYR A 423 0.34 11.74 19.12
CA TYR A 423 1.56 11.19 19.71
C TYR A 423 2.12 12.15 20.79
N PRO A 424 1.59 12.14 22.03
CA PRO A 424 1.96 13.11 23.08
C PRO A 424 3.43 13.08 23.52
N ASN A 425 4.18 12.05 23.12
CA ASN A 425 5.61 11.95 23.40
C ASN A 425 6.48 12.73 22.40
N LEU A 426 5.90 13.27 21.33
CA LEU A 426 6.64 14.00 20.30
C LEU A 426 6.70 15.50 20.60
N LYS A 427 7.68 16.15 19.96
CA LYS A 427 7.96 17.59 20.04
C LYS A 427 8.15 18.17 18.65
N ARG A 428 7.82 19.42 18.51
CA ARG A 428 8.13 20.25 17.33
C ARG A 428 9.64 20.44 17.17
#